data_53272e0f1eb082da12e3fcd0ff036e70
#
_entry.id   53272e0f1eb082da12e3fcd0ff036e70
#
_cell.length_a   1.000
_cell.length_b   1.000
_cell.length_c   1.000
_cell.angle_alpha   90.00
_cell.angle_beta   90.00
_cell.angle_gamma   90.00
#
_symmetry.space_group_name_H-M   'P 1'
#
loop_
_entity.id
_entity.type
_entity.pdbx_description
1 polymer ?
#
loop_
_entity_poly.entity_id
_entity_poly.type
_entity_poly.pdbx_seq_one_letter_code
_entity_poly.pdbx_strand_id
1 'polypeptide(L)'
;MATTRPITDAEREHIDELVSRARVAAAGIASATQADVDRLCQAVAWAVANETTFTRLAQMSVVESGLGDPVSRISKRFKIMGILRDVLRQKSVGVIEELPARGIVKYAKPVGVIASLIPTTNPELTPAGVALFAIKCRDAVIFSPHPRSKQTTIETVRIMRDILAREGVPPDLLQCIERPSIPAAQYLMASCDLVQATGGKDMVRAAYSSGTPAYGVGSGNSTVIIDETAEIDQAARNTRLSKTSDYGSGCSADGNLVIQASIYEALRDQLQQEGGYLACAEEKAKLQRVLWDEEGHRLPETVAISAQKLGALAGFSVPSDRTFIVVEEEHIGREFPFSSEKLAVVLSLFRYQDFDDALQMVEQIFEVGGKGHSCGIYSHDDDHIDRLARMAPVSRIMVRQPQSKANAGSFTNGMPMTSSLGCGTWGGNATSENIHLKHYMNVTWVSRPIPEDRPSEQELFGEFYGTEVY
;
A
#
# COMPACT_ATOMS: atom_id res chain seq x y z
N MET A 1 -14.50 -3.99 -19.78
CA MET A 1 -13.09 -3.70 -20.12
C MET A 1 -13.09 -2.77 -21.31
N ALA A 2 -12.50 -1.58 -21.17
CA ALA A 2 -12.25 -0.76 -22.34
C ALA A 2 -11.40 -1.58 -23.33
N THR A 3 -11.81 -1.67 -24.58
CA THR A 3 -11.05 -2.32 -25.64
C THR A 3 -9.74 -1.56 -25.83
N THR A 4 -8.64 -2.09 -25.28
CA THR A 4 -7.32 -1.51 -25.48
C THR A 4 -6.88 -1.81 -26.92
N ARG A 5 -6.28 -0.80 -27.58
CA ARG A 5 -5.64 -1.01 -28.89
C ARG A 5 -4.58 -2.12 -28.80
N PRO A 6 -4.24 -2.80 -29.88
CA PRO A 6 -3.09 -3.70 -29.93
C PRO A 6 -1.79 -2.97 -29.61
N ILE A 7 -0.80 -3.70 -29.09
CA ILE A 7 0.57 -3.19 -28.96
C ILE A 7 1.16 -3.00 -30.36
N THR A 8 1.90 -1.91 -30.57
CA THR A 8 2.64 -1.67 -31.82
C THR A 8 3.97 -2.39 -31.82
N ASP A 9 4.55 -2.66 -33.02
CA ASP A 9 5.86 -3.30 -33.13
C ASP A 9 6.94 -2.47 -32.45
N ALA A 10 6.91 -1.14 -32.60
CA ALA A 10 7.86 -0.23 -31.93
C ALA A 10 7.76 -0.28 -30.39
N GLU A 11 6.54 -0.42 -29.83
CA GLU A 11 6.39 -0.60 -28.37
C GLU A 11 6.94 -1.97 -27.93
N ARG A 12 6.69 -3.01 -28.71
CA ARG A 12 7.20 -4.37 -28.43
C ARG A 12 8.73 -4.39 -28.45
N GLU A 13 9.35 -3.90 -29.53
CA GLU A 13 10.80 -3.83 -29.67
C GLU A 13 11.45 -3.04 -28.53
N HIS A 14 10.86 -1.91 -28.15
CA HIS A 14 11.34 -1.12 -27.02
C HIS A 14 11.28 -1.89 -25.68
N ILE A 15 10.20 -2.61 -25.39
CA ILE A 15 10.10 -3.42 -24.17
C ILE A 15 11.11 -4.58 -24.20
N ASP A 16 11.26 -5.26 -25.35
CA ASP A 16 12.21 -6.36 -25.50
C ASP A 16 13.66 -5.88 -25.27
N GLU A 17 14.02 -4.68 -25.77
CA GLU A 17 15.31 -4.04 -25.50
C GLU A 17 15.50 -3.76 -24.00
N LEU A 18 14.51 -3.15 -23.34
CA LEU A 18 14.58 -2.87 -21.89
C LEU A 18 14.78 -4.17 -21.08
N VAL A 19 14.04 -5.23 -21.39
CA VAL A 19 14.14 -6.53 -20.70
C VAL A 19 15.52 -7.16 -20.94
N SER A 20 16.03 -7.11 -22.18
CA SER A 20 17.36 -7.63 -22.51
C SER A 20 18.46 -6.91 -21.72
N ARG A 21 18.44 -5.58 -21.69
CA ARG A 21 19.41 -4.75 -20.93
C ARG A 21 19.29 -5.02 -19.42
N ALA A 22 18.08 -5.17 -18.88
CA ALA A 22 17.85 -5.50 -17.49
C ALA A 22 18.48 -6.86 -17.11
N ARG A 23 18.32 -7.88 -17.96
CA ARG A 23 18.93 -9.21 -17.73
C ARG A 23 20.46 -9.14 -17.72
N VAL A 24 21.07 -8.39 -18.64
CA VAL A 24 22.53 -8.18 -18.67
C VAL A 24 22.98 -7.46 -17.39
N ALA A 25 22.26 -6.41 -16.97
CA ALA A 25 22.60 -5.65 -15.76
C ALA A 25 22.50 -6.52 -14.49
N ALA A 26 21.44 -7.33 -14.36
CA ALA A 26 21.26 -8.26 -13.23
C ALA A 26 22.40 -9.31 -13.20
N ALA A 27 22.81 -9.84 -14.35
CA ALA A 27 23.97 -10.74 -14.44
C ALA A 27 25.26 -10.06 -13.97
N GLY A 28 25.41 -8.75 -14.23
CA GLY A 28 26.57 -7.95 -13.82
C GLY A 28 26.74 -7.81 -12.31
N ILE A 29 25.68 -7.98 -11.52
CA ILE A 29 25.71 -7.94 -10.03
C ILE A 29 25.45 -9.30 -9.38
N ALA A 30 25.40 -10.38 -10.14
CA ALA A 30 25.08 -11.71 -9.62
C ALA A 30 26.05 -12.17 -8.52
N SER A 31 27.33 -11.73 -8.58
CA SER A 31 28.36 -12.04 -7.59
C SER A 31 28.47 -11.03 -6.45
N ALA A 32 27.64 -9.98 -6.41
CA ALA A 32 27.66 -8.98 -5.36
C ALA A 32 27.45 -9.63 -3.98
N THR A 33 28.29 -9.23 -3.03
CA THR A 33 28.22 -9.69 -1.63
C THR A 33 27.06 -9.00 -0.88
N GLN A 34 26.77 -9.48 0.33
CA GLN A 34 25.81 -8.80 1.21
C GLN A 34 26.19 -7.35 1.50
N ALA A 35 27.50 -7.10 1.71
CA ALA A 35 28.02 -5.75 1.96
C ALA A 35 27.86 -4.83 0.74
N ASP A 36 28.07 -5.36 -0.47
CA ASP A 36 27.91 -4.59 -1.70
C ASP A 36 26.45 -4.14 -1.90
N VAL A 37 25.49 -5.06 -1.77
CA VAL A 37 24.06 -4.71 -1.93
C VAL A 37 23.57 -3.79 -0.83
N ASP A 38 24.08 -3.91 0.41
CA ASP A 38 23.77 -3.00 1.51
C ASP A 38 24.26 -1.58 1.20
N ARG A 39 25.50 -1.44 0.74
CA ARG A 39 26.09 -0.17 0.33
C ARG A 39 25.31 0.47 -0.82
N LEU A 40 24.93 -0.30 -1.82
CA LEU A 40 24.14 0.19 -2.95
C LEU A 40 22.75 0.67 -2.51
N CYS A 41 22.08 -0.08 -1.62
CA CYS A 41 20.80 0.36 -1.03
C CYS A 41 20.95 1.69 -0.28
N GLN A 42 22.02 1.85 0.51
CA GLN A 42 22.30 3.11 1.21
C GLN A 42 22.53 4.29 0.23
N ALA A 43 23.31 4.07 -0.83
CA ALA A 43 23.60 5.09 -1.84
C ALA A 43 22.32 5.52 -2.59
N VAL A 44 21.51 4.56 -3.05
CA VAL A 44 20.26 4.80 -3.77
C VAL A 44 19.22 5.48 -2.85
N ALA A 45 19.08 5.01 -1.61
CA ALA A 45 18.17 5.64 -0.64
C ALA A 45 18.57 7.09 -0.35
N TRP A 46 19.85 7.36 -0.13
CA TRP A 46 20.34 8.72 0.11
C TRP A 46 20.12 9.63 -1.10
N ALA A 47 20.37 9.15 -2.33
CA ALA A 47 20.20 9.93 -3.54
C ALA A 47 18.75 10.46 -3.68
N VAL A 48 17.75 9.68 -3.30
CA VAL A 48 16.34 10.06 -3.39
C VAL A 48 15.82 10.70 -2.10
N ALA A 49 16.12 10.12 -0.92
CA ALA A 49 15.50 10.49 0.34
C ALA A 49 16.21 11.61 1.09
N ASN A 50 17.36 12.16 0.60
CA ASN A 50 17.88 13.39 1.17
C ASN A 50 16.82 14.52 1.00
N GLU A 51 16.81 15.44 1.94
CA GLU A 51 15.72 16.42 2.06
C GLU A 51 15.56 17.28 0.80
N THR A 52 16.66 17.77 0.26
CA THR A 52 16.64 18.63 -0.94
C THR A 52 16.06 17.90 -2.15
N THR A 53 16.56 16.71 -2.44
CA THR A 53 16.08 15.93 -3.59
C THR A 53 14.64 15.53 -3.42
N PHE A 54 14.27 15.00 -2.24
CA PHE A 54 12.90 14.53 -2.02
C PHE A 54 11.88 15.67 -2.02
N THR A 55 12.22 16.84 -1.46
CA THR A 55 11.37 18.04 -1.52
C THR A 55 11.08 18.43 -2.96
N ARG A 56 12.10 18.48 -3.81
CA ARG A 56 11.96 18.78 -5.24
C ARG A 56 11.07 17.75 -5.95
N LEU A 57 11.27 16.45 -5.72
CA LEU A 57 10.46 15.39 -6.31
C LEU A 57 9.01 15.44 -5.83
N ALA A 58 8.77 15.68 -4.54
CA ALA A 58 7.42 15.82 -3.96
C ALA A 58 6.67 17.00 -4.59
N GLN A 59 7.32 18.15 -4.73
CA GLN A 59 6.74 19.32 -5.39
C GLN A 59 6.45 19.04 -6.88
N MET A 60 7.41 18.45 -7.60
CA MET A 60 7.26 18.05 -8.99
C MET A 60 6.05 17.11 -9.17
N SER A 61 5.88 16.13 -8.31
CA SER A 61 4.78 15.16 -8.40
C SER A 61 3.40 15.81 -8.22
N VAL A 62 3.29 16.79 -7.31
CA VAL A 62 2.04 17.51 -7.11
C VAL A 62 1.72 18.42 -8.31
N VAL A 63 2.73 19.11 -8.84
CA VAL A 63 2.55 19.99 -10.03
C VAL A 63 2.16 19.16 -11.24
N GLU A 64 2.81 18.02 -11.48
CA GLU A 64 2.55 17.16 -12.63
C GLU A 64 1.18 16.48 -12.57
N SER A 65 0.85 15.90 -11.42
CA SER A 65 -0.39 15.12 -11.26
C SER A 65 -1.62 15.96 -10.92
N GLY A 66 -1.43 17.12 -10.32
CA GLY A 66 -2.49 17.93 -9.71
C GLY A 66 -3.04 17.32 -8.41
N LEU A 67 -2.37 16.30 -7.85
CA LEU A 67 -2.84 15.53 -6.70
C LEU A 67 -1.90 15.69 -5.51
N GLY A 68 -2.50 15.76 -4.31
CA GLY A 68 -1.78 15.71 -3.03
C GLY A 68 -1.35 17.08 -2.50
N ASP A 69 -0.77 17.04 -1.31
CA ASP A 69 -0.31 18.21 -0.57
C ASP A 69 1.21 18.34 -0.67
N PRO A 70 1.74 19.42 -1.28
CA PRO A 70 3.17 19.59 -1.47
C PRO A 70 3.97 19.67 -0.16
N VAL A 71 3.33 20.04 0.94
CA VAL A 71 3.99 20.16 2.26
C VAL A 71 4.04 18.82 2.98
N SER A 72 2.89 18.19 3.20
CA SER A 72 2.83 16.91 3.93
C SER A 72 3.46 15.76 3.16
N ARG A 73 3.48 15.82 1.81
CA ARG A 73 4.10 14.81 0.94
C ARG A 73 5.60 14.64 1.21
N ILE A 74 6.31 15.70 1.60
CA ILE A 74 7.74 15.65 1.94
C ILE A 74 8.01 14.61 3.04
N SER A 75 7.08 14.42 3.96
CA SER A 75 7.21 13.42 5.03
C SER A 75 7.28 11.98 4.52
N LYS A 76 6.90 11.69 3.27
CA LYS A 76 7.02 10.36 2.67
C LYS A 76 8.48 9.90 2.53
N ARG A 77 9.46 10.82 2.56
CA ARG A 77 10.89 10.46 2.62
C ARG A 77 11.22 9.51 3.78
N PHE A 78 10.55 9.66 4.92
CA PHE A 78 10.75 8.79 6.07
C PHE A 78 10.31 7.34 5.81
N LYS A 79 9.42 7.11 4.85
CA LYS A 79 9.06 5.77 4.42
C LYS A 79 10.23 5.10 3.68
N ILE A 80 10.95 5.82 2.82
CA ILE A 80 12.16 5.29 2.16
C ILE A 80 13.23 4.95 3.21
N MET A 81 13.44 5.83 4.19
CA MET A 81 14.38 5.57 5.30
C MET A 81 13.97 4.33 6.11
N GLY A 82 12.68 4.13 6.33
CA GLY A 82 12.18 2.95 7.04
C GLY A 82 12.35 1.66 6.23
N ILE A 83 12.10 1.69 4.91
CA ILE A 83 12.38 0.57 4.03
C ILE A 83 13.88 0.25 4.05
N LEU A 84 14.75 1.26 3.96
CA LEU A 84 16.20 1.07 4.07
C LEU A 84 16.58 0.41 5.40
N ARG A 85 16.05 0.89 6.54
CA ARG A 85 16.26 0.27 7.84
C ARG A 85 15.95 -1.23 7.81
N ASP A 86 14.81 -1.59 7.23
CA ASP A 86 14.32 -2.97 7.23
C ASP A 86 15.14 -3.86 6.29
N VAL A 87 15.56 -3.38 5.12
CA VAL A 87 16.40 -4.17 4.22
C VAL A 87 17.81 -4.35 4.76
N LEU A 88 18.39 -3.35 5.45
CA LEU A 88 19.71 -3.48 6.06
C LEU A 88 19.75 -4.50 7.22
N ARG A 89 18.61 -4.76 7.86
CA ARG A 89 18.49 -5.75 8.95
C ARG A 89 18.28 -7.18 8.46
N GLN A 90 18.11 -7.39 7.16
CA GLN A 90 17.77 -8.70 6.59
C GLN A 90 18.88 -9.19 5.66
N LYS A 91 19.13 -10.50 5.68
CA LYS A 91 20.02 -11.18 4.73
C LYS A 91 19.28 -11.42 3.41
N SER A 92 19.98 -11.26 2.29
CA SER A 92 19.48 -11.48 0.93
C SER A 92 20.51 -12.13 0.02
N VAL A 93 21.70 -12.42 0.52
CA VAL A 93 22.81 -13.04 -0.24
C VAL A 93 23.34 -14.24 0.52
N GLY A 94 23.50 -15.36 -0.18
CA GLY A 94 24.02 -16.60 0.41
C GLY A 94 23.02 -17.23 1.38
N VAL A 95 23.51 -17.70 2.51
CA VAL A 95 22.68 -18.33 3.56
C VAL A 95 21.90 -17.28 4.31
N ILE A 96 20.57 -17.38 4.27
CA ILE A 96 19.65 -16.45 4.96
C ILE A 96 19.05 -17.05 6.23
N GLU A 97 18.97 -18.37 6.34
CA GLU A 97 18.45 -19.06 7.53
C GLU A 97 19.06 -20.45 7.66
N GLU A 98 19.37 -20.84 8.88
CA GLU A 98 19.80 -22.19 9.25
C GLU A 98 18.88 -22.73 10.34
N LEU A 99 18.37 -23.94 10.14
CA LEU A 99 17.51 -24.66 11.07
C LEU A 99 18.17 -26.03 11.40
N PRO A 100 19.20 -26.06 12.26
CA PRO A 100 20.03 -27.27 12.48
C PRO A 100 19.20 -28.48 12.96
N ALA A 101 18.23 -28.25 13.87
CA ALA A 101 17.35 -29.30 14.37
C ALA A 101 16.49 -29.95 13.28
N ARG A 102 16.25 -29.26 12.16
CA ARG A 102 15.51 -29.75 11.00
C ARG A 102 16.41 -30.19 9.83
N GLY A 103 17.71 -30.07 9.97
CA GLY A 103 18.67 -30.34 8.91
C GLY A 103 18.54 -29.42 7.70
N ILE A 104 17.99 -28.17 7.86
CA ILE A 104 17.65 -27.27 6.75
C ILE A 104 18.57 -26.06 6.75
N VAL A 105 19.05 -25.70 5.54
CA VAL A 105 19.72 -24.43 5.24
C VAL A 105 19.02 -23.78 4.06
N LYS A 106 18.71 -22.47 4.18
CA LYS A 106 18.04 -21.70 3.13
C LYS A 106 18.99 -20.70 2.49
N TYR A 107 19.01 -20.68 1.18
CA TYR A 107 19.82 -19.78 0.35
C TYR A 107 18.94 -18.81 -0.43
N ALA A 108 19.23 -17.53 -0.34
CA ALA A 108 18.59 -16.52 -1.18
C ALA A 108 19.06 -16.59 -2.62
N LYS A 109 18.13 -16.44 -3.55
CA LYS A 109 18.36 -16.33 -4.99
C LYS A 109 17.58 -15.12 -5.54
N PRO A 110 18.13 -14.40 -6.55
CA PRO A 110 17.36 -13.36 -7.21
C PRO A 110 16.12 -13.94 -7.90
N VAL A 111 15.09 -13.11 -8.09
CA VAL A 111 13.94 -13.46 -8.94
C VAL A 111 14.22 -13.16 -10.41
N GLY A 112 15.04 -12.14 -10.71
CA GLY A 112 15.43 -11.77 -12.08
C GLY A 112 15.03 -10.35 -12.44
N VAL A 113 14.17 -10.18 -13.46
CA VAL A 113 13.67 -8.89 -13.92
C VAL A 113 12.26 -8.65 -13.43
N ILE A 114 12.03 -7.51 -12.80
CA ILE A 114 10.76 -7.15 -12.18
C ILE A 114 10.08 -6.06 -13.01
N ALA A 115 8.82 -6.30 -13.40
CA ALA A 115 7.93 -5.25 -13.91
C ALA A 115 7.26 -4.54 -12.73
N SER A 116 7.51 -3.25 -12.55
CA SER A 116 6.90 -2.48 -11.45
C SER A 116 5.97 -1.39 -11.99
N LEU A 117 4.66 -1.52 -11.71
CA LEU A 117 3.64 -0.56 -12.12
C LEU A 117 3.42 0.48 -11.02
N ILE A 118 3.63 1.73 -11.37
CA ILE A 118 3.72 2.85 -10.42
C ILE A 118 2.39 3.63 -10.37
N PRO A 119 1.80 3.85 -9.18
CA PRO A 119 0.58 4.63 -9.03
C PRO A 119 0.85 6.13 -9.14
N THR A 120 -0.17 6.89 -9.55
CA THR A 120 -0.12 8.37 -9.60
C THR A 120 0.16 9.00 -8.24
N THR A 121 -0.29 8.38 -7.17
CA THR A 121 -0.24 8.93 -5.81
C THR A 121 1.14 8.88 -5.14
N ASN A 122 2.07 8.06 -5.66
CA ASN A 122 3.40 7.88 -5.07
C ASN A 122 4.49 7.68 -6.15
N PRO A 123 4.62 8.59 -7.13
CA PRO A 123 5.56 8.44 -8.25
C PRO A 123 7.03 8.58 -7.85
N GLU A 124 7.31 9.22 -6.71
CA GLU A 124 8.64 9.39 -6.12
C GLU A 124 8.98 8.32 -5.07
N LEU A 125 7.97 7.87 -4.30
CA LEU A 125 8.17 6.92 -3.21
C LEU A 125 8.23 5.48 -3.69
N THR A 126 7.27 5.05 -4.53
CA THR A 126 7.14 3.64 -4.92
C THR A 126 8.35 3.15 -5.70
N PRO A 127 8.91 3.88 -6.70
CA PRO A 127 10.11 3.45 -7.39
C PRO A 127 11.30 3.28 -6.46
N ALA A 128 11.51 4.23 -5.54
CA ALA A 128 12.61 4.15 -4.57
C ALA A 128 12.47 2.94 -3.64
N GLY A 129 11.28 2.68 -3.11
CA GLY A 129 11.02 1.53 -2.24
C GLY A 129 11.25 0.19 -2.96
N VAL A 130 10.71 0.05 -4.17
CA VAL A 130 10.90 -1.17 -4.99
C VAL A 130 12.37 -1.37 -5.36
N ALA A 131 13.07 -0.29 -5.74
CA ALA A 131 14.50 -0.35 -6.07
C ALA A 131 15.34 -0.88 -4.90
N LEU A 132 15.04 -0.47 -3.66
CA LEU A 132 15.76 -0.96 -2.48
C LEU A 132 15.59 -2.47 -2.28
N PHE A 133 14.37 -3.00 -2.44
CA PHE A 133 14.14 -4.44 -2.35
C PHE A 133 14.83 -5.20 -3.48
N ALA A 134 14.70 -4.72 -4.71
CA ALA A 134 15.27 -5.36 -5.88
C ALA A 134 16.81 -5.37 -5.84
N ILE A 135 17.47 -4.24 -5.62
CA ILE A 135 18.93 -4.15 -5.50
C ILE A 135 19.44 -5.04 -4.38
N LYS A 136 18.77 -5.05 -3.24
CA LYS A 136 19.10 -5.91 -2.10
C LYS A 136 19.11 -7.39 -2.49
N CYS A 137 18.20 -7.81 -3.39
CA CYS A 137 18.09 -9.18 -3.89
C CYS A 137 18.90 -9.43 -5.19
N ARG A 138 19.57 -8.43 -5.74
CA ARG A 138 20.33 -8.48 -7.01
C ARG A 138 19.43 -8.64 -8.23
N ASP A 139 18.21 -8.11 -8.17
CA ASP A 139 17.25 -8.06 -9.26
C ASP A 139 17.35 -6.76 -10.05
N ALA A 140 16.88 -6.78 -11.30
CA ALA A 140 16.64 -5.58 -12.08
C ALA A 140 15.17 -5.21 -12.10
N VAL A 141 14.87 -3.92 -12.27
CA VAL A 141 13.48 -3.41 -12.32
C VAL A 141 13.26 -2.54 -13.55
N ILE A 142 12.13 -2.77 -14.22
CA ILE A 142 11.61 -1.88 -15.25
C ILE A 142 10.33 -1.25 -14.71
N PHE A 143 10.37 0.06 -14.50
CA PHE A 143 9.24 0.83 -13.98
C PHE A 143 8.31 1.26 -15.11
N SER A 144 7.02 0.99 -14.95
CA SER A 144 5.95 1.49 -15.82
C SER A 144 5.18 2.59 -15.08
N PRO A 145 5.45 3.88 -15.38
CA PRO A 145 4.84 4.99 -14.67
C PRO A 145 3.39 5.20 -15.10
N HIS A 146 2.59 5.75 -14.18
CA HIS A 146 1.26 6.24 -14.53
C HIS A 146 1.38 7.50 -15.45
N PRO A 147 0.61 7.62 -16.54
CA PRO A 147 0.71 8.75 -17.48
C PRO A 147 0.65 10.14 -16.84
N ARG A 148 -0.18 10.33 -15.79
CA ARG A 148 -0.36 11.61 -15.08
C ARG A 148 0.80 12.01 -14.16
N SER A 149 1.78 11.12 -13.93
CA SER A 149 2.93 11.36 -13.03
C SER A 149 4.22 10.74 -13.57
N LYS A 150 4.29 10.59 -14.89
CA LYS A 150 5.40 9.89 -15.55
C LYS A 150 6.74 10.62 -15.42
N GLN A 151 6.74 11.95 -15.50
CA GLN A 151 7.99 12.73 -15.43
C GLN A 151 8.64 12.62 -14.06
N THR A 152 7.83 12.65 -12.99
CA THR A 152 8.34 12.45 -11.62
C THR A 152 8.94 11.06 -11.44
N THR A 153 8.28 10.02 -11.96
CA THR A 153 8.81 8.65 -11.90
C THR A 153 10.11 8.53 -12.69
N ILE A 154 10.15 9.06 -13.93
CA ILE A 154 11.34 9.05 -14.79
C ILE A 154 12.51 9.77 -14.09
N GLU A 155 12.26 10.95 -13.52
CA GLU A 155 13.32 11.72 -12.82
C GLU A 155 13.80 10.98 -11.56
N THR A 156 12.91 10.35 -10.81
CA THR A 156 13.28 9.54 -9.64
C THR A 156 14.19 8.37 -10.06
N VAL A 157 13.82 7.66 -11.12
CA VAL A 157 14.61 6.55 -11.67
C VAL A 157 15.95 7.05 -12.21
N ARG A 158 15.97 8.21 -12.91
CA ARG A 158 17.22 8.81 -13.42
C ARG A 158 18.20 9.08 -12.28
N ILE A 159 17.75 9.67 -11.16
CA ILE A 159 18.59 9.93 -9.98
C ILE A 159 19.18 8.63 -9.44
N MET A 160 18.38 7.57 -9.35
CA MET A 160 18.85 6.27 -8.87
C MET A 160 19.85 5.63 -9.84
N ARG A 161 19.64 5.75 -11.16
CA ARG A 161 20.57 5.30 -12.19
C ARG A 161 21.92 6.02 -12.14
N ASP A 162 21.88 7.35 -11.93
CA ASP A 162 23.10 8.18 -11.85
C ASP A 162 23.98 7.76 -10.66
N ILE A 163 23.37 7.43 -9.52
CA ILE A 163 24.14 6.96 -8.36
C ILE A 163 24.70 5.54 -8.59
N LEU A 164 23.93 4.63 -9.20
CA LEU A 164 24.44 3.30 -9.55
C LEU A 164 25.66 3.40 -10.48
N ALA A 165 25.62 4.26 -11.48
CA ALA A 165 26.75 4.50 -12.39
C ALA A 165 27.98 5.03 -11.64
N ARG A 166 27.82 5.96 -10.68
CA ARG A 166 28.92 6.47 -9.82
C ARG A 166 29.51 5.38 -8.93
N GLU A 167 28.70 4.43 -8.51
CA GLU A 167 29.12 3.28 -7.71
C GLU A 167 29.75 2.15 -8.55
N GLY A 168 29.89 2.36 -9.88
CA GLY A 168 30.46 1.38 -10.80
C GLY A 168 29.56 0.20 -11.13
N VAL A 169 28.24 0.35 -10.90
CA VAL A 169 27.24 -0.68 -11.13
C VAL A 169 26.41 -0.34 -12.38
N PRO A 170 26.01 -1.34 -13.19
CA PRO A 170 25.20 -1.08 -14.38
C PRO A 170 23.93 -0.29 -14.07
N PRO A 171 23.73 0.92 -14.61
CA PRO A 171 22.53 1.72 -14.34
C PRO A 171 21.24 1.07 -14.88
N ASP A 172 21.36 0.13 -15.81
CA ASP A 172 20.25 -0.62 -16.40
C ASP A 172 19.62 -1.66 -15.45
N LEU A 173 20.14 -1.77 -14.22
CA LEU A 173 19.39 -2.43 -13.12
C LEU A 173 18.06 -1.74 -12.82
N LEU A 174 17.96 -0.45 -13.10
CA LEU A 174 16.75 0.34 -12.90
C LEU A 174 16.42 1.08 -14.19
N GLN A 175 15.34 0.70 -14.84
CA GLN A 175 14.89 1.31 -16.08
C GLN A 175 13.46 1.82 -15.97
N CYS A 176 13.05 2.75 -16.82
CA CYS A 176 11.71 3.32 -16.82
C CYS A 176 11.17 3.44 -18.25
N ILE A 177 9.93 3.07 -18.48
CA ILE A 177 9.23 3.31 -19.74
C ILE A 177 8.97 4.82 -19.87
N GLU A 178 9.54 5.47 -20.85
CA GLU A 178 9.36 6.92 -21.08
C GLU A 178 7.99 7.26 -21.69
N ARG A 179 7.43 6.35 -22.47
CA ARG A 179 6.14 6.50 -23.15
C ARG A 179 5.18 5.39 -22.71
N PRO A 180 4.62 5.50 -21.49
CA PRO A 180 3.76 4.45 -20.96
C PRO A 180 2.45 4.36 -21.74
N SER A 181 2.02 3.14 -22.03
CA SER A 181 0.71 2.83 -22.56
C SER A 181 0.18 1.54 -21.92
N ILE A 182 -1.13 1.32 -21.95
CA ILE A 182 -1.72 0.09 -21.41
C ILE A 182 -1.18 -1.14 -22.12
N PRO A 183 -1.11 -1.19 -23.49
CA PRO A 183 -0.53 -2.35 -24.19
C PRO A 183 0.94 -2.60 -23.83
N ALA A 184 1.76 -1.54 -23.74
CA ALA A 184 3.17 -1.67 -23.35
C ALA A 184 3.32 -2.20 -21.92
N ALA A 185 2.49 -1.73 -20.98
CA ALA A 185 2.49 -2.22 -19.60
C ALA A 185 2.07 -3.70 -19.52
N GLN A 186 1.06 -4.11 -20.28
CA GLN A 186 0.62 -5.52 -20.36
C GLN A 186 1.72 -6.42 -20.94
N TYR A 187 2.37 -5.97 -22.00
CA TYR A 187 3.47 -6.72 -22.61
C TYR A 187 4.69 -6.79 -21.69
N LEU A 188 5.04 -5.70 -20.99
CA LEU A 188 6.09 -5.70 -19.97
C LEU A 188 5.80 -6.73 -18.87
N MET A 189 4.58 -6.75 -18.34
CA MET A 189 4.20 -7.72 -17.31
C MET A 189 4.39 -9.17 -17.77
N ALA A 190 4.05 -9.48 -19.02
CA ALA A 190 4.21 -10.82 -19.60
C ALA A 190 5.67 -11.18 -19.93
N SER A 191 6.59 -10.19 -20.03
CA SER A 191 7.98 -10.37 -20.45
C SER A 191 8.98 -10.46 -19.29
N CYS A 192 8.54 -10.16 -18.06
CA CYS A 192 9.37 -10.16 -16.85
C CYS A 192 9.20 -11.44 -16.03
N ASP A 193 10.03 -11.59 -14.99
CA ASP A 193 10.04 -12.78 -14.12
C ASP A 193 9.11 -12.61 -12.91
N LEU A 194 8.85 -11.36 -12.51
CA LEU A 194 7.93 -10.98 -11.42
C LEU A 194 7.22 -9.67 -11.76
N VAL A 195 5.95 -9.57 -11.38
CA VAL A 195 5.18 -8.33 -11.47
C VAL A 195 4.89 -7.78 -10.08
N GLN A 196 5.19 -6.51 -9.85
CA GLN A 196 4.76 -5.75 -8.68
C GLN A 196 3.84 -4.62 -9.16
N ALA A 197 2.56 -4.68 -8.81
CA ALA A 197 1.56 -3.72 -9.27
C ALA A 197 0.86 -3.04 -8.10
N THR A 198 0.96 -1.71 -8.02
CA THR A 198 0.23 -0.89 -7.06
C THR A 198 -0.73 0.01 -7.83
N GLY A 199 -2.04 -0.18 -7.62
CA GLY A 199 -3.04 0.62 -8.35
C GLY A 199 -4.47 0.16 -8.15
N GLY A 200 -5.37 0.65 -9.02
CA GLY A 200 -6.78 0.30 -9.00
C GLY A 200 -7.05 -1.17 -9.39
N LYS A 201 -8.28 -1.62 -9.15
CA LYS A 201 -8.73 -3.02 -9.37
C LYS A 201 -8.38 -3.56 -10.76
N ASP A 202 -8.53 -2.76 -11.82
CA ASP A 202 -8.27 -3.20 -13.19
C ASP A 202 -6.79 -3.47 -13.44
N MET A 203 -5.89 -2.64 -12.90
CA MET A 203 -4.45 -2.86 -12.99
C MET A 203 -4.01 -4.11 -12.22
N VAL A 204 -4.53 -4.30 -11.02
CA VAL A 204 -4.26 -5.49 -10.20
C VAL A 204 -4.76 -6.75 -10.91
N ARG A 205 -5.96 -6.71 -11.49
CA ARG A 205 -6.49 -7.80 -12.29
C ARG A 205 -5.63 -8.10 -13.53
N ALA A 206 -5.16 -7.06 -14.22
CA ALA A 206 -4.26 -7.22 -15.37
C ALA A 206 -2.94 -7.88 -14.94
N ALA A 207 -2.37 -7.50 -13.80
CA ALA A 207 -1.15 -8.11 -13.26
C ALA A 207 -1.34 -9.60 -13.00
N TYR A 208 -2.40 -10.01 -12.30
CA TYR A 208 -2.70 -11.43 -12.05
C TYR A 208 -3.08 -12.22 -13.32
N SER A 209 -3.52 -11.55 -14.38
CA SER A 209 -3.88 -12.16 -15.66
C SER A 209 -2.72 -12.16 -16.67
N SER A 210 -1.53 -11.65 -16.31
CA SER A 210 -0.38 -11.54 -17.22
C SER A 210 0.29 -12.88 -17.54
N GLY A 211 0.05 -13.91 -16.73
CA GLY A 211 0.75 -15.19 -16.79
C GLY A 211 2.07 -15.23 -16.03
N THR A 212 2.54 -14.08 -15.53
CA THR A 212 3.75 -13.94 -14.71
C THR A 212 3.36 -13.92 -13.23
N PRO A 213 4.14 -14.52 -12.32
CA PRO A 213 3.94 -14.36 -10.89
C PRO A 213 3.82 -12.90 -10.51
N ALA A 214 2.78 -12.54 -9.71
CA ALA A 214 2.45 -11.17 -9.45
C ALA A 214 2.11 -10.89 -7.98
N TYR A 215 2.54 -9.73 -7.49
CA TYR A 215 2.05 -9.11 -6.25
C TYR A 215 1.28 -7.83 -6.63
N GLY A 216 -0.03 -7.98 -6.78
CA GLY A 216 -0.93 -6.86 -6.95
C GLY A 216 -1.49 -6.41 -5.61
N VAL A 217 -1.61 -5.10 -5.40
CA VAL A 217 -2.18 -4.52 -4.18
C VAL A 217 -3.36 -3.62 -4.52
N GLY A 218 -4.49 -3.85 -3.85
CA GLY A 218 -5.78 -3.26 -4.20
C GLY A 218 -6.11 -1.96 -3.47
N SER A 219 -7.35 -1.50 -3.68
CA SER A 219 -7.95 -0.34 -3.02
C SER A 219 -8.30 -0.64 -1.56
N GLY A 220 -8.29 0.39 -0.71
CA GLY A 220 -8.75 0.33 0.66
C GLY A 220 -10.20 0.79 0.82
N ASN A 221 -10.67 0.78 2.04
CA ASN A 221 -11.82 1.52 2.57
C ASN A 221 -11.64 1.57 4.09
N SER A 222 -10.66 2.34 4.53
CA SER A 222 -10.15 2.31 5.90
C SER A 222 -11.22 2.70 6.91
N THR A 223 -11.67 1.73 7.70
CA THR A 223 -12.70 1.87 8.72
C THR A 223 -12.07 1.75 10.11
N VAL A 224 -12.55 2.54 11.07
CA VAL A 224 -12.04 2.59 12.44
C VAL A 224 -13.19 2.48 13.43
N ILE A 225 -13.10 1.55 14.36
CA ILE A 225 -13.98 1.52 15.54
C ILE A 225 -13.38 2.41 16.63
N ILE A 226 -14.22 3.20 17.29
CA ILE A 226 -13.84 4.00 18.47
C ILE A 226 -14.84 3.69 19.56
N ASP A 227 -14.42 2.94 20.57
CA ASP A 227 -15.28 2.51 21.66
C ASP A 227 -15.21 3.46 22.86
N GLU A 228 -16.02 3.18 23.87
CA GLU A 228 -16.16 3.99 25.09
C GLU A 228 -14.90 4.06 25.95
N THR A 229 -13.94 3.16 25.72
CA THR A 229 -12.65 3.16 26.46
C THR A 229 -11.60 4.04 25.78
N ALA A 230 -11.89 4.57 24.58
CA ALA A 230 -10.95 5.34 23.80
C ALA A 230 -10.58 6.70 24.43
N GLU A 231 -9.30 7.07 24.34
CA GLU A 231 -8.88 8.45 24.62
C GLU A 231 -9.29 9.37 23.47
N ILE A 232 -10.34 10.15 23.66
CA ILE A 232 -11.00 10.98 22.62
C ILE A 232 -10.00 11.90 21.92
N ASP A 233 -9.15 12.62 22.68
CA ASP A 233 -8.15 13.55 22.15
C ASP A 233 -7.13 12.83 21.26
N GLN A 234 -6.70 11.62 21.67
CA GLN A 234 -5.77 10.82 20.90
C GLN A 234 -6.44 10.30 19.62
N ALA A 235 -7.67 9.79 19.71
CA ALA A 235 -8.43 9.28 18.57
C ALA A 235 -8.66 10.37 17.53
N ALA A 236 -9.13 11.55 17.93
CA ALA A 236 -9.38 12.69 17.04
C ALA A 236 -8.10 13.20 16.38
N ARG A 237 -7.02 13.40 17.14
CA ARG A 237 -5.71 13.83 16.63
C ARG A 237 -5.14 12.83 15.62
N ASN A 238 -5.18 11.53 15.95
CA ASN A 238 -4.67 10.50 15.05
C ASN A 238 -5.52 10.36 13.79
N THR A 239 -6.84 10.51 13.90
CA THR A 239 -7.76 10.56 12.74
C THR A 239 -7.41 11.73 11.82
N ARG A 240 -7.20 12.94 12.37
CA ARG A 240 -6.72 14.08 11.57
C ARG A 240 -5.41 13.77 10.87
N LEU A 241 -4.39 13.26 11.61
CA LEU A 241 -3.09 12.91 11.05
C LEU A 241 -3.19 11.87 9.94
N SER A 242 -4.11 10.92 10.07
CA SER A 242 -4.38 9.90 9.05
C SER A 242 -5.10 10.52 7.85
N LYS A 243 -6.20 11.25 8.07
CA LYS A 243 -7.08 11.77 7.03
C LYS A 243 -6.46 12.88 6.19
N THR A 244 -5.69 13.78 6.80
CA THR A 244 -5.11 14.93 6.10
C THR A 244 -3.78 14.62 5.41
N SER A 245 -3.19 13.45 5.67
CA SER A 245 -1.93 13.06 5.04
C SER A 245 -2.05 13.05 3.52
N ASP A 246 -1.32 13.93 2.86
CA ASP A 246 -1.31 14.09 1.41
C ASP A 246 -2.74 14.22 0.83
N TYR A 247 -3.55 15.03 1.47
CA TYR A 247 -4.99 15.23 1.19
C TYR A 247 -5.81 13.94 1.09
N GLY A 248 -5.49 12.94 1.92
CA GLY A 248 -6.22 11.68 1.96
C GLY A 248 -6.00 10.78 0.74
N SER A 249 -4.91 10.97 0.00
CA SER A 249 -4.58 10.22 -1.23
C SER A 249 -4.27 8.74 -0.99
N GLY A 250 -3.95 8.36 0.24
CA GLY A 250 -3.57 6.99 0.59
C GLY A 250 -4.79 6.08 0.79
N CYS A 251 -4.74 4.86 0.27
CA CYS A 251 -5.75 3.81 0.51
C CYS A 251 -5.93 3.46 2.00
N SER A 252 -4.97 3.83 2.85
CA SER A 252 -5.00 3.65 4.30
C SER A 252 -5.53 4.87 5.06
N ALA A 253 -5.90 5.98 4.39
CA ALA A 253 -6.40 7.16 5.07
C ALA A 253 -7.79 6.87 5.68
N ASP A 254 -7.98 7.15 6.97
CA ASP A 254 -9.24 6.90 7.66
C ASP A 254 -10.42 7.44 6.85
N GLY A 255 -11.36 6.59 6.51
CA GLY A 255 -12.51 6.90 5.67
C GLY A 255 -13.81 6.94 6.45
N ASN A 256 -13.98 5.99 7.38
CA ASN A 256 -15.18 5.76 8.15
C ASN A 256 -14.82 5.60 9.63
N LEU A 257 -15.49 6.31 10.52
CA LEU A 257 -15.43 6.09 11.96
C LEU A 257 -16.74 5.50 12.43
N VAL A 258 -16.69 4.36 13.09
CA VAL A 258 -17.79 3.66 13.74
C VAL A 258 -17.63 3.92 15.24
N ILE A 259 -18.48 4.78 15.82
CA ILE A 259 -18.26 5.44 17.11
C ILE A 259 -19.35 5.01 18.09
N GLN A 260 -18.95 4.62 19.30
CA GLN A 260 -19.87 4.26 20.36
C GLN A 260 -20.75 5.45 20.79
N ALA A 261 -22.04 5.22 20.97
CA ALA A 261 -23.05 6.27 21.16
C ALA A 261 -22.77 7.21 22.33
N SER A 262 -22.20 6.71 23.45
CA SER A 262 -21.93 7.53 24.65
C SER A 262 -20.81 8.55 24.45
N ILE A 263 -19.88 8.31 23.54
CA ILE A 263 -18.75 9.20 23.25
C ILE A 263 -18.89 9.94 21.90
N TYR A 264 -19.95 9.67 21.15
CA TYR A 264 -20.11 10.17 19.78
C TYR A 264 -20.03 11.70 19.69
N GLU A 265 -20.82 12.40 20.50
CA GLU A 265 -20.87 13.87 20.49
C GLU A 265 -19.51 14.47 20.90
N ALA A 266 -18.90 13.93 21.96
CA ALA A 266 -17.60 14.41 22.44
C ALA A 266 -16.50 14.21 21.37
N LEU A 267 -16.47 13.07 20.69
CA LEU A 267 -15.50 12.80 19.63
C LEU A 267 -15.76 13.68 18.39
N ARG A 268 -17.02 13.87 17.99
CA ARG A 268 -17.39 14.77 16.89
C ARG A 268 -16.91 16.20 17.16
N ASP A 269 -17.14 16.69 18.36
CA ASP A 269 -16.74 18.04 18.77
C ASP A 269 -15.20 18.14 18.81
N GLN A 270 -14.50 17.11 19.28
CA GLN A 270 -13.04 17.05 19.27
C GLN A 270 -12.47 17.00 17.85
N LEU A 271 -13.10 16.28 16.91
CA LEU A 271 -12.72 16.30 15.50
C LEU A 271 -12.84 17.70 14.88
N GLN A 272 -13.83 18.49 15.28
CA GLN A 272 -13.96 19.90 14.86
C GLN A 272 -12.82 20.76 15.44
N GLN A 273 -12.43 20.53 16.70
CA GLN A 273 -11.27 21.21 17.32
C GLN A 273 -9.96 20.85 16.60
N GLU A 274 -9.82 19.61 16.13
CA GLU A 274 -8.71 19.14 15.30
C GLU A 274 -8.75 19.64 13.84
N GLY A 275 -9.67 20.55 13.48
CA GLY A 275 -9.76 21.16 12.17
C GLY A 275 -10.72 20.47 11.20
N GLY A 276 -11.66 19.68 11.71
CA GLY A 276 -12.77 19.13 10.92
C GLY A 276 -13.85 20.19 10.65
N TYR A 277 -14.39 20.20 9.45
CA TYR A 277 -15.56 20.97 9.05
C TYR A 277 -16.79 20.04 9.03
N LEU A 278 -17.71 20.21 9.93
CA LEU A 278 -18.96 19.43 9.96
C LEU A 278 -19.91 19.96 8.88
N ALA A 279 -20.11 19.19 7.82
CA ALA A 279 -21.04 19.55 6.75
C ALA A 279 -22.49 19.33 7.16
N CYS A 280 -23.35 20.30 6.87
CA CYS A 280 -24.80 20.12 7.06
C CYS A 280 -25.39 19.19 5.98
N ALA A 281 -26.65 18.78 6.13
CA ALA A 281 -27.32 17.86 5.22
C ALA A 281 -27.32 18.34 3.75
N GLU A 282 -27.51 19.65 3.52
CA GLU A 282 -27.47 20.23 2.17
C GLU A 282 -26.06 20.17 1.57
N GLU A 283 -25.03 20.47 2.34
CA GLU A 283 -23.63 20.41 1.92
C GLU A 283 -23.17 18.97 1.67
N LYS A 284 -23.61 18.02 2.52
CA LYS A 284 -23.41 16.58 2.30
C LYS A 284 -23.98 16.13 0.96
N ALA A 285 -25.22 16.53 0.64
CA ALA A 285 -25.84 16.20 -0.65
C ALA A 285 -25.11 16.83 -1.86
N LYS A 286 -24.56 18.07 -1.70
CA LYS A 286 -23.72 18.71 -2.72
C LYS A 286 -22.38 17.98 -2.89
N LEU A 287 -21.73 17.60 -1.79
CA LEU A 287 -20.50 16.80 -1.80
C LEU A 287 -20.67 15.46 -2.52
N GLN A 288 -21.78 14.75 -2.28
CA GLN A 288 -22.05 13.47 -2.92
C GLN A 288 -22.02 13.59 -4.44
N ARG A 289 -22.65 14.63 -4.99
CA ARG A 289 -22.77 14.87 -6.44
C ARG A 289 -21.43 15.20 -7.13
N VAL A 290 -20.45 15.72 -6.39
CA VAL A 290 -19.12 16.03 -6.95
C VAL A 290 -18.09 14.96 -6.67
N LEU A 291 -18.34 14.09 -5.69
CA LEU A 291 -17.44 12.99 -5.35
C LEU A 291 -17.67 11.75 -6.20
N TRP A 292 -18.91 11.48 -6.60
CA TRP A 292 -19.29 10.27 -7.34
C TRP A 292 -20.19 10.63 -8.54
N ASP A 293 -20.08 9.83 -9.60
CA ASP A 293 -21.03 9.85 -10.72
C ASP A 293 -22.34 9.10 -10.35
N GLU A 294 -23.27 9.03 -11.31
CA GLU A 294 -24.56 8.36 -11.12
C GLU A 294 -24.42 6.84 -10.92
N GLU A 295 -23.33 6.26 -11.41
CA GLU A 295 -22.99 4.84 -11.26
C GLU A 295 -22.21 4.55 -9.95
N GLY A 296 -21.91 5.57 -9.15
CA GLY A 296 -21.17 5.47 -7.89
C GLY A 296 -19.65 5.37 -8.06
N HIS A 297 -19.10 5.68 -9.23
CA HIS A 297 -17.66 5.73 -9.44
C HIS A 297 -17.10 7.08 -8.94
N ARG A 298 -15.93 7.02 -8.30
CA ARG A 298 -15.22 8.23 -7.83
C ARG A 298 -14.79 9.11 -9.01
N LEU A 299 -15.14 10.38 -8.93
CA LEU A 299 -14.72 11.39 -9.91
C LEU A 299 -13.24 11.78 -9.68
N PRO A 300 -12.36 11.58 -10.70
CA PRO A 300 -10.90 11.73 -10.54
C PRO A 300 -10.44 13.12 -10.13
N GLU A 301 -11.18 14.18 -10.48
CA GLU A 301 -10.88 15.58 -10.16
C GLU A 301 -11.02 15.94 -8.68
N THR A 302 -11.70 15.08 -7.91
CA THR A 302 -11.91 15.26 -6.47
C THR A 302 -10.97 14.42 -5.61
N VAL A 303 -10.09 13.65 -6.24
CA VAL A 303 -9.09 12.83 -5.56
C VAL A 303 -7.95 13.69 -5.04
N ALA A 304 -7.60 13.54 -3.77
CA ALA A 304 -6.40 14.15 -3.15
C ALA A 304 -6.27 15.67 -3.34
N ILE A 305 -7.38 16.41 -3.17
CA ILE A 305 -7.40 17.88 -3.15
C ILE A 305 -7.76 18.40 -1.75
N SER A 306 -7.46 19.68 -1.49
CA SER A 306 -7.75 20.30 -0.19
C SER A 306 -9.24 20.40 0.09
N ALA A 307 -9.61 20.51 1.37
CA ALA A 307 -11.00 20.68 1.81
C ALA A 307 -11.65 21.94 1.19
N GLN A 308 -10.89 23.03 1.05
CA GLN A 308 -11.35 24.28 0.45
C GLN A 308 -11.70 24.09 -1.03
N LYS A 309 -10.81 23.41 -1.79
CA LYS A 309 -11.08 23.12 -3.20
C LYS A 309 -12.29 22.20 -3.36
N LEU A 310 -12.41 21.19 -2.50
CA LEU A 310 -13.52 20.26 -2.54
C LEU A 310 -14.86 20.94 -2.23
N GLY A 311 -14.90 21.79 -1.18
CA GLY A 311 -16.07 22.62 -0.86
C GLY A 311 -16.45 23.54 -2.00
N ALA A 312 -15.47 24.22 -2.61
CA ALA A 312 -15.71 25.11 -3.75
C ALA A 312 -16.31 24.38 -4.97
N LEU A 313 -15.82 23.17 -5.28
CA LEU A 313 -16.41 22.32 -6.32
C LEU A 313 -17.85 21.91 -5.99
N ALA A 314 -18.14 21.65 -4.70
CA ALA A 314 -19.47 21.32 -4.22
C ALA A 314 -20.40 22.53 -4.04
N GLY A 315 -19.90 23.77 -4.23
CA GLY A 315 -20.69 25.00 -4.14
C GLY A 315 -20.96 25.45 -2.70
N PHE A 316 -19.99 25.25 -1.80
CA PHE A 316 -19.98 25.81 -0.45
C PHE A 316 -18.56 26.18 0.01
N SER A 317 -18.45 27.02 1.04
CA SER A 317 -17.16 27.51 1.54
C SER A 317 -16.71 26.73 2.76
N VAL A 318 -15.49 26.18 2.71
CA VAL A 318 -14.81 25.59 3.87
C VAL A 318 -13.77 26.59 4.38
N PRO A 319 -13.81 27.00 5.67
CA PRO A 319 -12.85 27.94 6.24
C PRO A 319 -11.41 27.44 6.10
N SER A 320 -10.45 28.35 6.00
CA SER A 320 -9.03 28.03 5.73
C SER A 320 -8.34 27.26 6.86
N ASP A 321 -8.84 27.38 8.09
CA ASP A 321 -8.37 26.63 9.26
C ASP A 321 -8.93 25.21 9.34
N ARG A 322 -9.83 24.81 8.46
CA ARG A 322 -10.42 23.47 8.37
C ARG A 322 -9.69 22.65 7.32
N THR A 323 -9.19 21.50 7.71
CA THR A 323 -8.30 20.67 6.87
C THR A 323 -8.96 19.42 6.32
N PHE A 324 -10.11 19.03 6.86
CA PHE A 324 -10.92 17.91 6.38
C PHE A 324 -12.41 18.17 6.63
N ILE A 325 -13.27 17.48 5.87
CA ILE A 325 -14.72 17.59 5.96
C ILE A 325 -15.26 16.35 6.66
N VAL A 326 -16.17 16.56 7.59
CA VAL A 326 -16.86 15.51 8.36
C VAL A 326 -18.31 15.44 7.89
N VAL A 327 -18.80 14.24 7.60
CA VAL A 327 -20.20 13.97 7.29
C VAL A 327 -20.76 12.94 8.27
N GLU A 328 -21.93 13.19 8.81
CA GLU A 328 -22.66 12.21 9.60
C GLU A 328 -23.48 11.31 8.66
N GLU A 329 -23.45 9.99 8.91
CA GLU A 329 -24.09 8.99 8.07
C GLU A 329 -24.84 7.98 8.92
N GLU A 330 -26.08 7.66 8.53
CA GLU A 330 -26.94 6.71 9.25
C GLU A 330 -27.01 5.35 8.54
N HIS A 331 -26.70 5.33 7.23
CA HIS A 331 -26.90 4.16 6.40
C HIS A 331 -25.60 3.71 5.73
N ILE A 332 -25.48 2.40 5.53
CA ILE A 332 -24.35 1.76 4.90
C ILE A 332 -24.87 0.99 3.67
N GLY A 333 -24.20 1.13 2.53
CA GLY A 333 -24.57 0.43 1.31
C GLY A 333 -23.99 1.11 0.07
N ARG A 334 -24.19 0.49 -1.08
CA ARG A 334 -23.72 1.06 -2.36
C ARG A 334 -24.49 2.32 -2.74
N GLU A 335 -25.74 2.41 -2.34
CA GLU A 335 -26.62 3.58 -2.49
C GLU A 335 -26.26 4.72 -1.53
N PHE A 336 -25.42 4.44 -0.51
CA PHE A 336 -24.88 5.41 0.44
C PHE A 336 -23.36 5.55 0.27
N PRO A 337 -22.90 6.24 -0.78
CA PRO A 337 -21.51 6.18 -1.23
C PRO A 337 -20.50 6.74 -0.23
N PHE A 338 -20.95 7.49 0.80
CA PHE A 338 -20.08 7.91 1.90
C PHE A 338 -19.57 6.75 2.76
N SER A 339 -20.13 5.54 2.63
CA SER A 339 -19.59 4.31 3.23
C SER A 339 -18.46 3.67 2.42
N SER A 340 -18.15 4.19 1.21
CA SER A 340 -17.09 3.69 0.33
C SER A 340 -15.74 4.41 0.50
N GLU A 341 -14.70 3.93 -0.19
CA GLU A 341 -13.39 4.60 -0.26
C GLU A 341 -13.50 5.98 -0.91
N LYS A 342 -12.94 7.00 -0.27
CA LYS A 342 -13.11 8.39 -0.72
C LYS A 342 -11.88 8.95 -1.42
N LEU A 343 -10.66 8.55 -1.07
CA LEU A 343 -9.39 9.12 -1.55
C LEU A 343 -9.38 10.66 -1.51
N ALA A 344 -10.02 11.23 -0.50
CA ALA A 344 -10.24 12.66 -0.30
C ALA A 344 -10.27 12.97 1.19
N VAL A 345 -10.16 14.25 1.54
CA VAL A 345 -10.25 14.74 2.92
C VAL A 345 -11.70 14.77 3.44
N VAL A 346 -12.45 13.70 3.20
CA VAL A 346 -13.82 13.51 3.70
C VAL A 346 -13.87 12.30 4.61
N LEU A 347 -14.45 12.46 5.79
CA LEU A 347 -14.58 11.47 6.85
C LEU A 347 -16.06 11.25 7.15
N SER A 348 -16.51 9.99 7.18
CA SER A 348 -17.88 9.63 7.55
C SER A 348 -17.94 9.14 9.00
N LEU A 349 -18.92 9.62 9.76
CA LEU A 349 -19.17 9.19 11.11
C LEU A 349 -20.45 8.34 11.15
N PHE A 350 -20.35 7.17 11.76
CA PHE A 350 -21.44 6.24 12.03
C PHE A 350 -21.53 6.03 13.54
N ARG A 351 -22.75 5.88 14.05
CA ARG A 351 -23.01 5.70 15.49
C ARG A 351 -23.48 4.27 15.74
N TYR A 352 -22.89 3.59 16.72
CA TYR A 352 -23.32 2.26 17.17
C TYR A 352 -23.75 2.27 18.66
N GLN A 353 -24.55 1.29 19.09
CA GLN A 353 -25.02 1.16 20.44
C GLN A 353 -24.18 0.20 21.27
N ASP A 354 -24.05 -1.03 20.83
CA ASP A 354 -23.21 -2.06 21.46
C ASP A 354 -22.15 -2.57 20.47
N PHE A 355 -21.17 -3.31 20.96
CA PHE A 355 -20.02 -3.71 20.14
C PHE A 355 -20.39 -4.70 19.02
N ASP A 356 -21.48 -5.46 19.15
CA ASP A 356 -21.99 -6.30 18.07
C ASP A 356 -22.51 -5.46 16.90
N ASP A 357 -23.19 -4.34 17.18
CA ASP A 357 -23.59 -3.37 16.16
C ASP A 357 -22.35 -2.84 15.41
N ALA A 358 -21.28 -2.49 16.16
CA ALA A 358 -20.04 -2.00 15.55
C ALA A 358 -19.44 -3.03 14.57
N LEU A 359 -19.40 -4.30 14.96
CA LEU A 359 -18.90 -5.38 14.12
C LEU A 359 -19.76 -5.56 12.86
N GLN A 360 -21.08 -5.52 12.98
CA GLN A 360 -22.01 -5.59 11.85
C GLN A 360 -21.83 -4.41 10.89
N MET A 361 -21.68 -3.18 11.40
CA MET A 361 -21.41 -2.00 10.57
C MET A 361 -20.09 -2.13 9.81
N VAL A 362 -19.04 -2.61 10.46
CA VAL A 362 -17.74 -2.85 9.83
C VAL A 362 -17.86 -3.88 8.70
N GLU A 363 -18.57 -4.98 8.93
CA GLU A 363 -18.83 -6.00 7.91
C GLU A 363 -19.58 -5.40 6.71
N GLN A 364 -20.66 -4.66 6.96
CA GLN A 364 -21.45 -3.99 5.92
C GLN A 364 -20.59 -2.99 5.10
N ILE A 365 -19.76 -2.19 5.77
CA ILE A 365 -18.85 -1.26 5.10
C ILE A 365 -17.86 -2.02 4.19
N PHE A 366 -17.33 -3.15 4.65
CA PHE A 366 -16.43 -3.96 3.83
C PHE A 366 -17.14 -4.69 2.68
N GLU A 367 -18.45 -4.95 2.74
CA GLU A 367 -19.23 -5.40 1.58
C GLU A 367 -19.34 -4.33 0.49
N VAL A 368 -19.34 -3.06 0.87
CA VAL A 368 -19.26 -1.96 -0.11
C VAL A 368 -17.89 -1.92 -0.80
N GLY A 369 -16.80 -2.10 -0.02
CA GLY A 369 -15.44 -2.14 -0.56
C GLY A 369 -14.37 -2.22 0.50
N GLY A 370 -13.11 -2.46 0.08
CA GLY A 370 -11.94 -2.42 0.95
C GLY A 370 -11.61 -3.74 1.68
N LYS A 371 -12.32 -4.84 1.38
CA LYS A 371 -11.96 -6.17 1.93
C LYS A 371 -10.49 -6.47 1.69
N GLY A 372 -9.87 -7.03 2.70
CA GLY A 372 -8.47 -7.43 2.68
C GLY A 372 -7.48 -6.31 3.03
N HIS A 373 -7.87 -5.03 2.99
CA HIS A 373 -6.90 -3.96 3.19
C HIS A 373 -6.57 -3.75 4.68
N SER A 374 -7.31 -2.97 5.40
CA SER A 374 -7.02 -2.63 6.80
C SER A 374 -8.24 -2.12 7.56
N CYS A 375 -8.18 -2.26 8.88
CA CYS A 375 -9.10 -1.69 9.85
C CYS A 375 -8.33 -1.02 10.98
N GLY A 376 -8.98 -0.15 11.74
CA GLY A 376 -8.43 0.45 12.95
C GLY A 376 -9.37 0.25 14.14
N ILE A 377 -8.81 0.34 15.34
CA ILE A 377 -9.58 0.39 16.57
C ILE A 377 -8.90 1.27 17.60
N TYR A 378 -9.67 2.16 18.21
CA TYR A 378 -9.32 2.87 19.44
C TYR A 378 -10.10 2.24 20.57
N SER A 379 -9.45 1.37 21.29
CA SER A 379 -9.99 0.61 22.42
C SER A 379 -8.87 0.27 23.39
N HIS A 380 -9.19 0.21 24.68
CA HIS A 380 -8.39 -0.40 25.74
C HIS A 380 -8.99 -1.72 26.24
N ASP A 381 -10.06 -2.18 25.61
CA ASP A 381 -10.66 -3.48 25.85
C ASP A 381 -10.07 -4.52 24.89
N ASP A 382 -9.31 -5.48 25.43
CA ASP A 382 -8.66 -6.53 24.64
C ASP A 382 -9.68 -7.50 24.02
N ASP A 383 -10.88 -7.69 24.61
CA ASP A 383 -11.96 -8.50 24.04
C ASP A 383 -12.51 -7.85 22.77
N HIS A 384 -12.73 -6.54 22.78
CA HIS A 384 -13.13 -5.80 21.58
C HIS A 384 -12.09 -5.91 20.45
N ILE A 385 -10.81 -5.80 20.79
CA ILE A 385 -9.71 -5.95 19.82
C ILE A 385 -9.70 -7.36 19.24
N ASP A 386 -9.81 -8.40 20.07
CA ASP A 386 -9.80 -9.81 19.66
C ASP A 386 -11.03 -10.15 18.79
N ARG A 387 -12.21 -9.72 19.20
CA ARG A 387 -13.46 -9.91 18.44
C ARG A 387 -13.39 -9.27 17.06
N LEU A 388 -12.90 -8.01 16.95
CA LEU A 388 -12.67 -7.37 15.67
C LEU A 388 -11.66 -8.15 14.83
N ALA A 389 -10.55 -8.60 15.42
CA ALA A 389 -9.51 -9.34 14.72
C ALA A 389 -10.00 -10.68 14.15
N ARG A 390 -10.91 -11.36 14.85
CA ARG A 390 -11.52 -12.62 14.39
C ARG A 390 -12.54 -12.41 13.27
N MET A 391 -13.26 -11.29 13.27
CA MET A 391 -14.37 -11.06 12.35
C MET A 391 -13.94 -10.33 11.08
N ALA A 392 -13.10 -9.29 11.19
CA ALA A 392 -12.86 -8.37 10.09
C ALA A 392 -12.05 -9.04 8.95
N PRO A 393 -12.55 -9.05 7.71
CA PRO A 393 -11.86 -9.66 6.58
C PRO A 393 -10.76 -8.71 6.05
N VAL A 394 -9.75 -8.43 6.86
CA VAL A 394 -8.64 -7.52 6.55
C VAL A 394 -7.30 -8.13 6.90
N SER A 395 -6.24 -7.67 6.23
CA SER A 395 -4.88 -8.17 6.43
C SER A 395 -4.17 -7.55 7.65
N ARG A 396 -4.68 -6.45 8.19
CA ARG A 396 -4.07 -5.76 9.34
C ARG A 396 -5.06 -4.88 10.08
N ILE A 397 -4.89 -4.83 11.40
CA ILE A 397 -5.66 -3.96 12.31
C ILE A 397 -4.70 -3.08 13.07
N MET A 398 -4.93 -1.77 13.04
CA MET A 398 -4.12 -0.77 13.75
C MET A 398 -4.82 -0.37 15.05
N VAL A 399 -4.21 -0.74 16.17
CA VAL A 399 -4.72 -0.41 17.50
C VAL A 399 -4.16 0.94 17.95
N ARG A 400 -5.02 1.93 18.17
CA ARG A 400 -4.69 3.29 18.64
C ARG A 400 -3.59 3.99 17.82
N GLN A 401 -3.60 3.81 16.49
CA GLN A 401 -2.60 4.36 15.57
C GLN A 401 -3.28 5.04 14.37
N PRO A 402 -2.70 6.14 13.84
CA PRO A 402 -3.19 6.76 12.60
C PRO A 402 -2.91 5.83 11.42
N GLN A 403 -3.95 5.27 10.79
CA GLN A 403 -3.80 4.19 9.81
C GLN A 403 -2.90 4.54 8.62
N SER A 404 -3.02 5.75 8.05
CA SER A 404 -2.18 6.16 6.91
C SER A 404 -0.68 6.21 7.23
N LYS A 405 -0.33 6.33 8.49
CA LYS A 405 1.07 6.34 8.97
C LYS A 405 1.54 4.96 9.44
N ALA A 406 0.62 4.08 9.87
CA ALA A 406 0.91 2.82 10.55
C ALA A 406 0.85 1.59 9.65
N ASN A 407 -0.15 1.47 8.78
CA ASN A 407 -0.42 0.26 7.97
C ASN A 407 0.76 -0.20 7.11
N ALA A 408 1.47 0.75 6.52
CA ALA A 408 2.65 0.47 5.70
C ALA A 408 3.97 0.41 6.53
N GLY A 409 3.87 0.10 7.81
CA GLY A 409 4.97 0.16 8.76
C GLY A 409 5.28 1.58 9.25
N SER A 410 5.81 1.69 10.46
CA SER A 410 6.28 2.94 11.04
C SER A 410 7.53 2.73 11.89
N PHE A 411 8.12 3.81 12.41
CA PHE A 411 9.21 3.69 13.38
C PHE A 411 8.71 3.34 14.80
N THR A 412 7.39 3.33 15.00
CA THR A 412 6.72 3.10 16.28
C THR A 412 5.84 1.83 16.29
N ASN A 413 5.89 1.01 15.24
CA ASN A 413 5.25 -0.31 15.24
C ASN A 413 6.13 -1.37 14.56
N GLY A 414 5.77 -2.64 14.72
CA GLY A 414 6.52 -3.78 14.20
C GLY A 414 6.17 -4.19 12.75
N MET A 415 5.27 -3.46 12.07
CA MET A 415 4.90 -3.79 10.69
C MET A 415 6.07 -3.52 9.73
N PRO A 416 6.33 -4.42 8.75
CA PRO A 416 7.34 -4.18 7.73
C PRO A 416 7.06 -2.89 6.95
N MET A 417 8.10 -2.06 6.76
CA MET A 417 7.99 -0.85 5.96
C MET A 417 7.86 -1.16 4.48
N THR A 418 6.88 -0.55 3.82
CA THR A 418 6.61 -0.77 2.40
C THR A 418 5.87 0.40 1.78
N SER A 419 5.76 0.40 0.44
CA SER A 419 4.80 1.21 -0.33
C SER A 419 3.64 0.38 -0.88
N SER A 420 3.57 -0.94 -0.58
CA SER A 420 2.63 -1.87 -1.21
C SER A 420 2.03 -2.82 -0.17
N LEU A 421 0.70 -2.77 0.00
CA LEU A 421 -0.04 -3.48 1.03
C LEU A 421 -0.85 -4.62 0.42
N GLY A 422 -0.44 -5.86 0.62
CA GLY A 422 -1.21 -7.04 0.20
C GLY A 422 -2.55 -7.12 0.94
N CYS A 423 -3.59 -7.53 0.22
CA CYS A 423 -4.96 -7.57 0.73
C CYS A 423 -5.51 -9.01 0.86
N GLY A 424 -4.66 -10.02 0.75
CA GLY A 424 -5.06 -11.42 0.82
C GLY A 424 -6.11 -11.81 -0.22
N THR A 425 -6.63 -13.01 -0.11
CA THR A 425 -7.70 -13.50 -1.00
C THR A 425 -8.98 -12.68 -0.88
N TRP A 426 -9.24 -12.03 0.26
CA TRP A 426 -10.36 -11.10 0.44
C TRP A 426 -10.32 -9.95 -0.56
N GLY A 427 -9.12 -9.41 -0.85
CA GLY A 427 -8.90 -8.37 -1.85
C GLY A 427 -8.47 -8.89 -3.23
N GLY A 428 -8.54 -10.22 -3.46
CA GLY A 428 -8.10 -10.85 -4.70
C GLY A 428 -6.58 -10.81 -4.89
N ASN A 429 -5.81 -10.80 -3.80
CA ASN A 429 -4.34 -10.74 -3.84
C ASN A 429 -3.70 -12.07 -3.43
N ALA A 430 -2.47 -12.31 -3.92
CA ALA A 430 -1.69 -13.52 -3.61
C ALA A 430 -1.11 -13.53 -2.19
N THR A 431 -1.10 -12.38 -1.50
CA THR A 431 -0.58 -12.27 -0.14
C THR A 431 -1.39 -11.28 0.69
N SER A 432 -1.48 -11.53 2.00
CA SER A 432 -2.05 -10.61 3.00
C SER A 432 -1.00 -9.75 3.69
N GLU A 433 0.27 -9.90 3.33
CA GLU A 433 1.36 -9.20 4.00
C GLU A 433 1.68 -7.85 3.35
N ASN A 434 2.38 -7.02 4.09
CA ASN A 434 3.13 -5.90 3.52
C ASN A 434 4.18 -6.47 2.56
N ILE A 435 4.18 -6.02 1.30
CA ILE A 435 5.17 -6.47 0.32
C ILE A 435 6.53 -5.91 0.72
N HIS A 436 7.45 -6.79 1.07
CA HIS A 436 8.79 -6.42 1.54
C HIS A 436 9.85 -7.40 0.98
N LEU A 437 11.08 -7.35 1.47
CA LEU A 437 12.25 -8.02 0.91
C LEU A 437 12.03 -9.49 0.51
N LYS A 438 11.32 -10.30 1.33
CA LYS A 438 11.11 -11.73 1.04
C LYS A 438 10.32 -11.99 -0.25
N HIS A 439 9.52 -11.02 -0.71
CA HIS A 439 8.73 -11.13 -1.94
C HIS A 439 9.55 -10.87 -3.20
N TYR A 440 10.81 -10.43 -3.04
CA TYR A 440 11.75 -10.11 -4.11
C TYR A 440 12.88 -11.14 -4.20
N MET A 441 12.73 -12.31 -3.55
CA MET A 441 13.74 -13.37 -3.63
C MET A 441 13.12 -14.75 -3.82
N ASN A 442 13.81 -15.60 -4.54
CA ASN A 442 13.61 -17.04 -4.51
C ASN A 442 14.43 -17.66 -3.38
N VAL A 443 14.01 -18.80 -2.85
CA VAL A 443 14.71 -19.49 -1.78
C VAL A 443 14.99 -20.94 -2.18
N THR A 444 16.28 -21.31 -2.18
CA THR A 444 16.68 -22.71 -2.33
C THR A 444 16.85 -23.35 -0.97
N TRP A 445 16.17 -24.45 -0.72
CA TRP A 445 16.26 -25.22 0.51
C TRP A 445 17.22 -26.39 0.31
N VAL A 446 18.24 -26.48 1.16
CA VAL A 446 19.11 -27.66 1.27
C VAL A 446 18.64 -28.42 2.49
N SER A 447 18.19 -29.67 2.30
CA SER A 447 17.73 -30.55 3.36
C SER A 447 18.76 -31.68 3.56
N ARG A 448 19.17 -31.90 4.81
CA ARG A 448 20.01 -33.00 5.23
C ARG A 448 19.20 -33.99 6.06
N PRO A 449 19.54 -35.31 6.05
CA PRO A 449 18.85 -36.27 6.89
C PRO A 449 18.91 -35.88 8.37
N ILE A 450 17.82 -36.11 9.04
CA ILE A 450 17.68 -36.00 10.50
C ILE A 450 17.26 -37.38 11.05
N PRO A 451 17.37 -37.62 12.37
CA PRO A 451 16.74 -38.79 12.99
C PRO A 451 15.26 -38.86 12.65
N GLU A 452 14.72 -40.07 12.55
CA GLU A 452 13.30 -40.26 12.22
C GLU A 452 12.41 -39.54 13.25
N ASP A 453 11.57 -38.62 12.77
CA ASP A 453 10.57 -37.87 13.54
C ASP A 453 9.18 -38.33 13.06
N ARG A 454 8.85 -39.58 13.41
CA ARG A 454 7.56 -40.21 13.11
C ARG A 454 6.76 -40.35 14.39
N PRO A 455 5.72 -39.57 14.58
CA PRO A 455 4.79 -39.76 15.68
C PRO A 455 4.08 -41.11 15.55
N SER A 456 3.64 -41.66 16.68
CA SER A 456 2.81 -42.87 16.68
C SER A 456 1.45 -42.59 16.01
N GLU A 457 0.82 -43.66 15.47
CA GLU A 457 -0.53 -43.51 14.89
C GLU A 457 -1.54 -42.97 15.92
N GLN A 458 -1.39 -43.38 17.18
CA GLN A 458 -2.24 -42.86 18.25
C GLN A 458 -2.07 -41.35 18.49
N GLU A 459 -0.82 -40.83 18.40
CA GLU A 459 -0.57 -39.38 18.47
C GLU A 459 -1.15 -38.62 17.26
N LEU A 460 -1.05 -39.23 16.06
CA LEU A 460 -1.54 -38.59 14.83
C LEU A 460 -3.06 -38.62 14.74
N PHE A 461 -3.69 -39.74 15.06
CA PHE A 461 -5.12 -39.92 14.87
C PHE A 461 -5.97 -39.62 16.11
N GLY A 462 -5.34 -39.48 17.29
CA GLY A 462 -6.02 -39.08 18.52
C GLY A 462 -7.19 -40.02 18.83
N GLU A 463 -8.37 -39.45 19.04
CA GLU A 463 -9.61 -40.19 19.36
C GLU A 463 -10.11 -41.10 18.23
N PHE A 464 -9.65 -40.90 17.00
CA PHE A 464 -10.06 -41.72 15.84
C PHE A 464 -9.20 -43.01 15.70
N TYR A 465 -8.08 -43.11 16.44
CA TYR A 465 -7.23 -44.28 16.35
C TYR A 465 -7.96 -45.55 16.85
N GLY A 466 -8.06 -46.54 15.95
CA GLY A 466 -8.73 -47.81 16.25
C GLY A 466 -10.27 -47.78 16.17
N THR A 467 -10.87 -46.67 15.71
CA THR A 467 -12.31 -46.66 15.41
C THR A 467 -12.60 -47.34 14.08
N GLU A 468 -13.78 -47.99 13.96
CA GLU A 468 -14.21 -48.59 12.69
C GLU A 468 -14.49 -47.47 11.66
N VAL A 469 -13.91 -47.61 10.48
CA VAL A 469 -14.18 -46.70 9.32
C VAL A 469 -15.27 -47.36 8.49
N TYR A 470 -16.41 -46.68 8.36
CA TYR A 470 -17.57 -47.14 7.57
C TYR A 470 -17.35 -46.91 6.09
#